data_b2614c2ca6b00a331a09ea0823870b2b
#
_entry.id   b2614c2ca6b00a331a09ea0823870b2b
#
_cell.length_a   1.000
_cell.length_b   1.000
_cell.length_c   1.000
_cell.angle_alpha   90.00
_cell.angle_beta   90.00
_cell.angle_gamma   90.00
#
_symmetry.space_group_name_H-M   'P 1'
#
loop_
_entity.id
_entity.type
_entity.pdbx_description
1 polymer ?
#
loop_
_entity_poly.entity_id
_entity_poly.type
_entity_poly.pdbx_seq_one_letter_code
_entity_poly.pdbx_strand_id
1 'polypeptide(L)'
;MPLTQYEVLLHLERAPNQRLRMTELARSVLLSQSGVTRLVDRLEALDLVVRTPCAEDRRVLWAQMTDEGMRRLAEARPTHLAGVRARFLDRFDEDELGRFADAWERVLSDSDVA
;
A
#
# COMPACT_ATOMS: atom_id res chain seq x y z
N MET A 1 -3.97 -9.43 8.35
CA MET A 1 -4.34 -8.87 7.03
C MET A 1 -3.39 -9.40 5.96
N PRO A 2 -3.89 -9.93 4.87
CA PRO A 2 -3.02 -10.37 3.77
C PRO A 2 -2.19 -9.23 3.19
N LEU A 3 -0.99 -9.54 2.73
CA LEU A 3 -0.05 -8.55 2.22
C LEU A 3 -0.62 -7.73 1.07
N THR A 4 -1.34 -8.38 0.14
CA THR A 4 -1.93 -7.69 -1.00
C THR A 4 -2.97 -6.65 -0.59
N GLN A 5 -3.78 -6.94 0.42
CA GLN A 5 -4.74 -5.98 0.96
C GLN A 5 -4.02 -4.81 1.63
N TYR A 6 -2.99 -5.12 2.41
CA TYR A 6 -2.16 -4.10 3.05
C TYR A 6 -1.52 -3.16 2.02
N GLU A 7 -0.98 -3.71 0.94
CA GLU A 7 -0.37 -2.91 -0.14
C GLU A 7 -1.37 -1.96 -0.78
N VAL A 8 -2.60 -2.41 -1.05
CA VAL A 8 -3.63 -1.54 -1.62
C VAL A 8 -3.91 -0.37 -0.68
N LEU A 9 -4.14 -0.66 0.60
CA LEU A 9 -4.42 0.39 1.57
C LEU A 9 -3.25 1.37 1.70
N LEU A 10 -2.02 0.87 1.66
CA LEU A 10 -0.83 1.71 1.73
C LEU A 10 -0.73 2.65 0.52
N HIS A 11 -1.00 2.16 -0.69
CA HIS A 11 -0.99 2.99 -1.88
C HIS A 11 -2.09 4.05 -1.84
N LEU A 12 -3.26 3.70 -1.34
CA LEU A 12 -4.36 4.67 -1.19
C LEU A 12 -4.03 5.74 -0.15
N GLU A 13 -3.43 5.35 0.97
CA GLU A 13 -3.02 6.31 2.00
C GLU A 13 -2.09 7.39 1.43
N ARG A 14 -1.18 7.00 0.54
CA ARG A 14 -0.17 7.89 -0.04
C ARG A 14 -0.70 8.73 -1.19
N ALA A 15 -1.85 8.38 -1.73
CA ALA A 15 -2.44 9.08 -2.87
C ALA A 15 -3.17 10.34 -2.42
N PRO A 16 -3.28 11.36 -3.28
CA PRO A 16 -4.07 12.55 -2.98
C PRO A 16 -5.52 12.16 -2.66
N ASN A 17 -6.07 12.73 -1.58
CA ASN A 17 -7.42 12.44 -1.10
C ASN A 17 -7.67 10.97 -0.77
N GLN A 18 -6.58 10.19 -0.58
CA GLN A 18 -6.64 8.77 -0.22
C GLN A 18 -7.43 7.93 -1.21
N ARG A 19 -7.28 8.24 -2.51
CA ARG A 19 -7.97 7.51 -3.57
C ARG A 19 -7.09 7.41 -4.82
N LEU A 20 -7.30 6.35 -5.57
CA LEU A 20 -6.69 6.13 -6.87
C LEU A 20 -7.78 5.63 -7.83
N ARG A 21 -7.64 5.95 -9.10
CA ARG A 21 -8.48 5.31 -10.12
C ARG A 21 -8.15 3.84 -10.14
N MET A 22 -9.15 3.01 -10.46
CA MET A 22 -8.95 1.55 -10.49
C MET A 22 -7.81 1.15 -11.42
N THR A 23 -7.63 1.84 -12.56
CA THR A 23 -6.53 1.58 -13.49
C THR A 23 -5.17 1.94 -12.92
N GLU A 24 -5.08 3.03 -12.16
CA GLU A 24 -3.86 3.46 -11.49
C GLU A 24 -3.49 2.48 -10.37
N LEU A 25 -4.49 2.03 -9.61
CA LEU A 25 -4.28 1.06 -8.54
C LEU A 25 -3.73 -0.26 -9.08
N ALA A 26 -4.28 -0.75 -10.20
CA ALA A 26 -3.79 -1.98 -10.83
C ALA A 26 -2.31 -1.88 -11.20
N ARG A 27 -1.89 -0.74 -11.73
CA ARG A 27 -0.48 -0.51 -12.06
C ARG A 27 0.40 -0.43 -10.80
N SER A 28 -0.11 0.21 -9.75
CA SER A 28 0.65 0.40 -8.51
C SER A 28 0.93 -0.90 -7.79
N VAL A 29 -0.01 -1.85 -7.80
CA VAL A 29 0.14 -3.14 -7.11
C VAL A 29 0.56 -4.27 -8.06
N LEU A 30 0.84 -3.96 -9.32
CA LEU A 30 1.30 -4.91 -10.33
C LEU A 30 0.34 -6.09 -10.54
N LEU A 31 -0.95 -5.81 -10.50
CA LEU A 31 -1.99 -6.79 -10.77
C LEU A 31 -2.72 -6.47 -12.07
N SER A 32 -3.37 -7.47 -12.64
CA SER A 32 -4.29 -7.27 -13.76
C SER A 32 -5.52 -6.50 -13.31
N GLN A 33 -6.27 -5.93 -14.25
CA GLN A 33 -7.53 -5.25 -13.94
C GLN A 33 -8.51 -6.17 -13.22
N SER A 34 -8.64 -7.41 -13.67
CA SER A 34 -9.52 -8.40 -13.01
C SER A 34 -9.03 -8.75 -11.61
N GLY A 35 -7.72 -8.86 -11.41
CA GLY A 35 -7.12 -9.14 -10.11
C GLY A 35 -7.38 -8.01 -9.12
N VAL A 36 -7.20 -6.77 -9.54
CA VAL A 36 -7.47 -5.60 -8.69
C VAL A 36 -8.94 -5.45 -8.40
N THR A 37 -9.82 -5.73 -9.36
CA THR A 37 -11.27 -5.68 -9.16
C THR A 37 -11.68 -6.64 -8.06
N ARG A 38 -11.19 -7.89 -8.09
CA ARG A 38 -11.51 -8.88 -7.05
C ARG A 38 -10.95 -8.52 -5.70
N LEU A 39 -9.75 -7.94 -5.66
CA LEU A 39 -9.13 -7.51 -4.41
C LEU A 39 -9.92 -6.36 -3.79
N VAL A 40 -10.33 -5.39 -4.59
CA VAL A 40 -11.15 -4.27 -4.13
C VAL A 40 -12.55 -4.75 -3.71
N ASP A 41 -13.13 -5.75 -4.38
CA ASP A 41 -14.38 -6.37 -3.93
C ASP A 41 -14.28 -6.87 -2.48
N ARG A 42 -13.17 -7.53 -2.14
CA ARG A 42 -12.93 -8.02 -0.77
C ARG A 42 -12.76 -6.88 0.23
N LEU A 43 -12.02 -5.85 -0.15
CA LEU A 43 -11.81 -4.68 0.70
C LEU A 43 -13.11 -3.91 0.92
N GLU A 44 -13.95 -3.84 -0.10
CA GLU A 44 -15.28 -3.21 -0.01
C GLU A 44 -16.20 -4.01 0.92
N ALA A 45 -16.16 -5.33 0.84
CA ALA A 45 -16.94 -6.19 1.73
C ALA A 45 -16.53 -6.02 3.21
N LEU A 46 -15.29 -5.61 3.47
CA LEU A 46 -14.78 -5.33 4.81
C LEU A 46 -14.93 -3.85 5.21
N ASP A 47 -15.57 -3.03 4.39
CA ASP A 47 -15.74 -1.59 4.59
C ASP A 47 -14.42 -0.80 4.66
N LEU A 48 -13.36 -1.31 4.09
CA LEU A 48 -12.04 -0.66 4.10
C LEU A 48 -11.84 0.29 2.92
N VAL A 49 -12.53 0.01 1.83
CA VAL A 49 -12.48 0.77 0.58
C VAL A 49 -13.89 0.88 0.03
N VAL A 50 -14.19 1.94 -0.68
CA VAL A 50 -15.44 2.11 -1.41
C VAL A 50 -15.13 2.57 -2.84
N ARG A 51 -15.86 2.05 -3.82
CA ARG A 51 -15.78 2.53 -5.18
C ARG A 51 -16.72 3.72 -5.36
N THR A 52 -16.19 4.79 -5.94
CA THR A 52 -16.99 5.99 -6.24
C THR A 52 -16.80 6.36 -7.71
N PRO A 53 -17.86 6.74 -8.42
CA PRO A 53 -17.72 7.22 -9.79
C PRO A 53 -16.95 8.54 -9.83
N CYS A 54 -16.13 8.71 -10.85
CA CYS A 54 -15.49 10.00 -11.10
C CYS A 54 -16.57 11.03 -11.50
N ALA A 55 -16.51 12.23 -10.92
CA ALA A 55 -17.49 13.27 -11.20
C ALA A 55 -17.47 13.71 -12.68
N GLU A 56 -16.31 13.65 -13.31
CA GLU A 56 -16.11 14.08 -14.70
C GLU A 56 -16.45 12.98 -15.72
N ASP A 57 -16.27 11.71 -15.34
CA ASP A 57 -16.56 10.56 -16.21
C ASP A 57 -17.00 9.37 -15.36
N ARG A 58 -18.30 9.08 -15.38
CA ARG A 58 -18.89 8.01 -14.55
C ARG A 58 -18.42 6.59 -14.93
N ARG A 59 -17.79 6.43 -16.09
CA ARG A 59 -17.18 5.15 -16.48
C ARG A 59 -15.90 4.88 -15.74
N VAL A 60 -15.28 5.92 -15.16
CA VAL A 60 -14.07 5.82 -14.37
C VAL A 60 -14.47 5.69 -12.91
N LEU A 61 -13.90 4.69 -12.23
CA LEU A 61 -14.16 4.46 -10.80
C LEU A 61 -12.91 4.80 -9.99
N TRP A 62 -13.13 5.46 -8.88
CA TRP A 62 -12.13 5.65 -7.84
C TRP A 62 -12.23 4.52 -6.81
N ALA A 63 -11.08 4.02 -6.36
CA ALA A 63 -10.99 3.26 -5.12
C ALA A 63 -10.65 4.26 -4.02
N GLN A 64 -11.58 4.48 -3.11
CA GLN A 64 -11.47 5.46 -2.03
C GLN A 64 -11.29 4.75 -0.70
N MET A 65 -10.26 5.11 0.06
CA MET A 65 -10.09 4.56 1.41
C MET A 65 -11.13 5.15 2.36
N THR A 66 -11.69 4.29 3.20
CA THR A 66 -12.63 4.69 4.25
C THR A 66 -11.88 5.00 5.55
N ASP A 67 -12.57 5.61 6.52
CA ASP A 67 -11.99 5.82 7.85
C ASP A 67 -11.64 4.48 8.51
N GLU A 68 -12.47 3.46 8.32
CA GLU A 68 -12.18 2.11 8.80
C GLU A 68 -10.94 1.53 8.11
N GLY A 69 -10.74 1.80 6.82
CA GLY A 69 -9.55 1.43 6.09
C GLY A 69 -8.29 2.04 6.69
N MET A 70 -8.34 3.32 7.04
CA MET A 70 -7.23 4.01 7.70
C MET A 70 -6.92 3.39 9.06
N ARG A 71 -7.95 3.08 9.84
CA ARG A 71 -7.80 2.47 11.16
C ARG A 71 -7.16 1.09 11.05
N ARG A 72 -7.63 0.26 10.14
CA ARG A 72 -7.11 -1.10 9.94
C ARG A 72 -5.68 -1.07 9.42
N LEU A 73 -5.36 -0.13 8.55
CA LEU A 73 -3.99 0.04 8.07
C LEU A 73 -3.05 0.38 9.21
N ALA A 74 -3.44 1.30 10.08
CA ALA A 74 -2.64 1.69 11.25
C ALA A 74 -2.41 0.50 12.20
N GLU A 75 -3.43 -0.33 12.43
CA GLU A 75 -3.31 -1.53 13.26
C GLU A 75 -2.39 -2.59 12.64
N ALA A 76 -2.45 -2.75 11.32
CA ALA A 76 -1.68 -3.78 10.62
C ALA A 76 -0.22 -3.39 10.41
N ARG A 77 0.09 -2.10 10.38
CA ARG A 77 1.43 -1.59 10.04
C ARG A 77 2.55 -2.16 10.93
N PRO A 78 2.45 -2.18 12.26
CA PRO A 78 3.52 -2.75 13.08
C PRO A 78 3.78 -4.23 12.80
N THR A 79 2.71 -5.01 12.61
CA THR A 79 2.82 -6.45 12.33
C THR A 79 3.52 -6.70 10.99
N HIS A 80 3.15 -5.95 9.95
CA HIS A 80 3.77 -6.08 8.63
C HIS A 80 5.23 -5.66 8.64
N LEU A 81 5.55 -4.56 9.30
CA LEU A 81 6.93 -4.11 9.45
C LEU A 81 7.77 -5.12 10.21
N ALA A 82 7.26 -5.68 11.30
CA ALA A 82 7.95 -6.70 12.07
C ALA A 82 8.19 -7.97 11.24
N GLY A 83 7.19 -8.41 10.47
CA GLY A 83 7.31 -9.57 9.60
C GLY A 83 8.33 -9.38 8.49
N VAL A 84 8.34 -8.22 7.85
CA VAL A 84 9.32 -7.88 6.82
C VAL A 84 10.73 -7.82 7.41
N ARG A 85 10.87 -7.18 8.57
CA ARG A 85 12.15 -7.07 9.27
C ARG A 85 12.71 -8.45 9.65
N ALA A 86 11.89 -9.31 10.20
CA ALA A 86 12.31 -10.66 10.59
C ALA A 86 12.81 -11.46 9.37
N ARG A 87 12.05 -11.44 8.27
CA ARG A 87 12.45 -12.13 7.03
C ARG A 87 13.71 -11.55 6.43
N PHE A 88 13.87 -10.25 6.53
CA PHE A 88 15.05 -9.54 6.03
C PHE A 88 16.30 -9.94 6.82
N LEU A 89 16.21 -9.93 8.16
CA LEU A 89 17.31 -10.26 9.05
C LEU A 89 17.80 -11.70 8.88
N ASP A 90 16.89 -12.63 8.59
CA ASP A 90 17.24 -14.05 8.42
C ASP A 90 18.08 -14.32 7.15
N ARG A 91 18.10 -13.39 6.20
CA ARG A 91 18.75 -13.58 4.90
C ARG A 91 20.10 -12.93 4.77
N PHE A 92 20.46 -12.06 5.71
CA PHE A 92 21.67 -11.25 5.63
C PHE A 92 22.50 -11.39 6.90
N ASP A 93 23.83 -11.41 6.76
CA ASP A 93 24.74 -11.37 7.91
C ASP A 93 24.85 -9.92 8.43
N GLU A 94 25.55 -9.76 9.56
CA GLU A 94 25.69 -8.45 10.21
C GLU A 94 26.38 -7.42 9.31
N ASP A 95 27.40 -7.83 8.55
CA ASP A 95 28.12 -6.93 7.65
C ASP A 95 27.23 -6.46 6.51
N GLU A 96 26.45 -7.38 5.93
CA GLU A 96 25.50 -7.04 4.87
C GLU A 96 24.42 -6.09 5.38
N LEU A 97 23.89 -6.34 6.58
CA LEU A 97 22.87 -5.48 7.19
C LEU A 97 23.44 -4.09 7.48
N GLY A 98 24.67 -4.00 7.96
CA GLY A 98 25.33 -2.72 8.22
C GLY A 98 25.50 -1.89 6.94
N ARG A 99 25.94 -2.52 5.86
CA ARG A 99 26.07 -1.85 4.55
C ARG A 99 24.72 -1.40 3.99
N PHE A 100 23.71 -2.23 4.15
CA PHE A 100 22.36 -1.90 3.70
C PHE A 100 21.79 -0.73 4.51
N ALA A 101 21.97 -0.72 5.82
CA ALA A 101 21.51 0.36 6.68
C ALA A 101 22.18 1.69 6.31
N ASP A 102 23.48 1.69 6.05
CA ASP A 102 24.23 2.87 5.61
C ASP A 102 23.70 3.41 4.27
N ALA A 103 23.45 2.50 3.33
CA ALA A 103 22.89 2.87 2.03
C ALA A 103 21.48 3.45 2.17
N TRP A 104 20.67 2.86 3.03
CA TRP A 104 19.30 3.30 3.28
C TRP A 104 19.27 4.69 3.93
N GLU A 105 20.14 4.94 4.88
CA GLU A 105 20.25 6.26 5.51
C GLU A 105 20.60 7.35 4.49
N ARG A 106 21.48 7.06 3.54
CA ARG A 106 21.81 7.99 2.46
C ARG A 106 20.58 8.31 1.59
N VAL A 107 19.79 7.28 1.27
CA VAL A 107 18.55 7.46 0.49
C VAL A 107 17.56 8.32 1.25
N LEU A 108 17.39 8.07 2.55
CA LEU A 108 16.47 8.84 3.38
C LEU A 108 16.93 10.30 3.54
N SER A 109 18.22 10.53 3.70
CA SER A 109 18.79 11.87 3.80
C SER A 109 18.53 12.67 2.51
N ASP A 110 18.70 12.05 1.35
CA ASP A 110 18.43 12.69 0.06
C ASP A 110 16.93 12.97 -0.10
N SER A 111 16.06 12.11 0.42
CA SER A 111 14.60 12.30 0.37
C SER A 111 14.15 13.46 1.25
N ASP A 112 14.78 13.65 2.40
CA ASP A 112 14.46 14.72 3.34
C ASP A 112 14.83 16.10 2.83
N VAL A 113 15.71 16.17 1.85
CA VAL A 113 16.17 17.43 1.23
C VAL A 113 15.21 17.91 0.14
N ALA A 114 14.36 17.03 -0.35
CA ALA A 114 13.46 17.34 -1.46
C ALA A 114 12.21 18.18 -1.04
#